data_1d8d9b28af8898a39f95930e0b24d5dc
#
_entry.id   1d8d9b28af8898a39f95930e0b24d5dc
#
_cell.length_a   1.000
_cell.length_b   1.000
_cell.length_c   1.000
_cell.angle_alpha   90.00
_cell.angle_beta   90.00
_cell.angle_gamma   90.00
#
_symmetry.space_group_name_H-M   'P 1'
#
loop_
_entity.id
_entity.type
_entity.pdbx_description
1 polymer ?
#
loop_
_entity_poly.entity_id
_entity_poly.type
_entity_poly.pdbx_seq_one_letter_code
_entity_poly.pdbx_strand_id
1 'polypeptide(L)'
;MLYDFELAGRRVRLWQRRGESYGHVLMKALGYAMFVGEYPNLEIELPVGLRYKPDLVSLNEGEGGRPRAGARFHFWGECGMVSMRKVAWLLKHGGVGRLALFKIACPVPVLLKELREAVEPRHREGGRLLLVNFAGDVAELAAARRIESVPASWYEKIEV
;
A
#
# COMPACT_ATOMS: atom_id res chain seq x y z
N MET A 1 5.07 -6.92 -19.38
CA MET A 1 6.31 -6.13 -19.50
C MET A 1 7.00 -6.08 -18.14
N LEU A 2 8.30 -6.22 -18.12
CA LEU A 2 9.12 -6.21 -16.90
C LEU A 2 9.79 -4.84 -16.73
N TYR A 3 9.69 -4.28 -15.54
CA TYR A 3 10.34 -3.03 -15.18
C TYR A 3 11.36 -3.25 -14.07
N ASP A 4 12.55 -2.72 -14.25
CA ASP A 4 13.58 -2.67 -13.22
C ASP A 4 13.50 -1.33 -12.49
N PHE A 5 13.40 -1.41 -11.15
CA PHE A 5 13.45 -0.26 -10.24
C PHE A 5 14.64 -0.41 -9.29
N GLU A 6 15.17 0.73 -8.87
CA GLU A 6 16.05 0.82 -7.72
C GLU A 6 15.32 1.59 -6.62
N LEU A 7 14.91 0.90 -5.57
CA LEU A 7 14.02 1.42 -4.53
C LEU A 7 14.71 1.30 -3.17
N ALA A 8 14.93 2.43 -2.50
CA ALA A 8 15.59 2.47 -1.19
C ALA A 8 16.88 1.63 -1.16
N GLY A 9 17.72 1.76 -2.19
CA GLY A 9 18.98 1.03 -2.34
C GLY A 9 18.84 -0.44 -2.77
N ARG A 10 17.63 -0.90 -3.09
CA ARG A 10 17.37 -2.29 -3.51
C ARG A 10 16.92 -2.35 -4.96
N ARG A 11 17.44 -3.33 -5.69
CA ARG A 11 16.96 -3.62 -7.05
C ARG A 11 15.69 -4.45 -6.97
N VAL A 12 14.60 -3.95 -7.54
CA VAL A 12 13.28 -4.57 -7.52
C VAL A 12 12.77 -4.69 -8.95
N ARG A 13 12.32 -5.88 -9.33
CA ARG A 13 11.72 -6.16 -10.64
C ARG A 13 10.23 -6.37 -10.49
N LEU A 14 9.45 -5.60 -11.26
CA LEU A 14 8.00 -5.65 -11.24
C LEU A 14 7.44 -5.97 -12.62
N TRP A 15 6.53 -6.93 -12.67
CA TRP A 15 5.80 -7.28 -13.86
C TRP A 15 4.53 -6.46 -13.99
N GLN A 16 4.37 -5.83 -15.15
CA GLN A 16 3.07 -5.32 -15.55
C GLN A 16 2.31 -6.47 -16.22
N ARG A 17 1.25 -6.92 -15.58
CA ARG A 17 0.42 -8.01 -16.09
C ARG A 17 -0.52 -7.51 -17.17
N ARG A 18 -1.09 -8.45 -17.94
CA ARG A 18 -2.10 -8.10 -18.93
C ARG A 18 -3.32 -7.47 -18.24
N GLY A 19 -3.75 -6.31 -18.72
CA GLY A 19 -4.85 -5.55 -18.12
C GLY A 19 -4.46 -4.64 -16.95
N GLU A 20 -3.21 -4.72 -16.47
CA GLU A 20 -2.70 -3.83 -15.44
C GLU A 20 -2.11 -2.56 -16.08
N SER A 21 -2.37 -1.40 -15.49
CA SER A 21 -1.75 -0.15 -15.95
C SER A 21 -0.33 0.00 -15.39
N TYR A 22 0.50 0.78 -16.10
CA TYR A 22 1.81 1.16 -15.53
C TYR A 22 1.67 1.93 -14.21
N GLY A 23 0.63 2.76 -14.08
CA GLY A 23 0.32 3.45 -12.83
C GLY A 23 0.17 2.51 -11.64
N HIS A 24 -0.42 1.34 -11.85
CA HIS A 24 -0.54 0.31 -10.79
C HIS A 24 0.84 -0.25 -10.40
N VAL A 25 1.69 -0.57 -11.37
CA VAL A 25 3.07 -1.00 -11.13
C VAL A 25 3.85 0.08 -10.38
N LEU A 26 3.72 1.33 -10.81
CA LEU A 26 4.38 2.47 -10.19
C LEU A 26 3.93 2.69 -8.74
N MET A 27 2.63 2.57 -8.44
CA MET A 27 2.13 2.66 -7.06
C MET A 27 2.73 1.58 -6.15
N LYS A 28 2.90 0.36 -6.64
CA LYS A 28 3.61 -0.69 -5.88
C LYS A 28 5.06 -0.28 -5.59
N ALA A 29 5.77 0.22 -6.59
CA ALA A 29 7.15 0.66 -6.43
C ALA A 29 7.28 1.82 -5.43
N LEU A 30 6.46 2.85 -5.59
CA LEU A 30 6.46 4.02 -4.71
C LEU A 30 6.05 3.66 -3.28
N GLY A 31 5.00 2.86 -3.13
CA GLY A 31 4.55 2.38 -1.82
C GLY A 31 5.63 1.57 -1.10
N TYR A 32 6.34 0.71 -1.83
CA TYR A 32 7.49 -0.01 -1.29
C TYR A 32 8.58 0.94 -0.80
N ALA A 33 8.99 1.89 -1.65
CA ALA A 33 10.03 2.85 -1.29
C ALA A 33 9.66 3.71 -0.07
N MET A 34 8.36 4.06 0.08
CA MET A 34 7.87 4.85 1.21
C MET A 34 7.89 4.10 2.54
N PHE A 35 7.60 2.80 2.52
CA PHE A 35 7.29 2.06 3.75
C PHE A 35 8.32 1.00 4.15
N VAL A 36 9.26 0.64 3.27
CA VAL A 36 10.26 -0.40 3.57
C VAL A 36 11.20 -0.03 4.72
N GLY A 37 11.43 1.25 4.97
CA GLY A 37 12.24 1.72 6.11
C GLY A 37 11.56 1.44 7.45
N GLU A 38 10.24 1.61 7.52
CA GLU A 38 9.44 1.31 8.72
C GLU A 38 9.12 -0.20 8.83
N TYR A 39 8.95 -0.88 7.69
CA TYR A 39 8.65 -2.30 7.62
C TYR A 39 9.73 -3.03 6.82
N PRO A 40 10.89 -3.39 7.42
CA PRO A 40 12.05 -3.93 6.70
C PRO A 40 11.79 -5.25 5.97
N ASN A 41 10.78 -6.02 6.38
CA ASN A 41 10.35 -7.26 5.73
C ASN A 41 9.15 -7.08 4.78
N LEU A 42 8.92 -5.84 4.32
CA LEU A 42 7.86 -5.54 3.34
C LEU A 42 8.09 -6.31 2.03
N GLU A 43 7.06 -6.98 1.56
CA GLU A 43 7.06 -7.77 0.33
C GLU A 43 6.03 -7.25 -0.65
N ILE A 44 6.33 -7.42 -1.94
CA ILE A 44 5.42 -7.05 -3.04
C ILE A 44 4.74 -8.31 -3.55
N GLU A 45 3.41 -8.26 -3.64
CA GLU A 45 2.57 -9.33 -4.22
C GLU A 45 2.74 -10.71 -3.57
N LEU A 46 3.08 -10.77 -2.28
CA LEU A 46 3.19 -12.02 -1.56
C LEU A 46 1.80 -12.65 -1.31
N PRO A 47 1.54 -13.89 -1.74
CA PRO A 47 0.33 -14.60 -1.35
C PRO A 47 0.32 -14.90 0.16
N VAL A 48 -0.79 -14.62 0.83
CA VAL A 48 -0.89 -14.74 2.30
C VAL A 48 -1.95 -15.76 2.77
N GLY A 49 -2.54 -16.51 1.84
CA GLY A 49 -3.52 -17.55 2.16
C GLY A 49 -4.90 -17.03 2.57
N LEU A 50 -5.19 -15.74 2.36
CA LEU A 50 -6.52 -15.16 2.54
C LEU A 50 -7.28 -15.09 1.22
N ARG A 51 -8.57 -14.73 1.32
CA ARG A 51 -9.43 -14.49 0.14
C ARG A 51 -8.92 -13.33 -0.75
N TYR A 52 -8.09 -12.45 -0.20
CA TYR A 52 -7.48 -11.34 -0.91
C TYR A 52 -5.96 -11.48 -0.92
N LYS A 53 -5.34 -11.00 -2.00
CA LYS A 53 -3.90 -10.91 -2.15
C LYS A 53 -3.48 -9.45 -2.05
N PRO A 54 -2.54 -9.10 -1.15
CA PRO A 54 -2.05 -7.72 -1.06
C PRO A 54 -1.16 -7.34 -2.24
N ASP A 55 -1.13 -6.05 -2.59
CA ASP A 55 -0.07 -5.51 -3.44
C ASP A 55 1.23 -5.35 -2.66
N LEU A 56 1.13 -4.92 -1.40
CA LEU A 56 2.25 -4.82 -0.46
C LEU A 56 1.83 -5.45 0.88
N VAL A 57 2.74 -6.15 1.53
CA VAL A 57 2.46 -6.74 2.85
C VAL A 57 3.71 -6.89 3.70
N SER A 58 3.58 -6.60 4.99
CA SER A 58 4.56 -6.94 6.01
C SER A 58 3.89 -7.85 7.05
N LEU A 59 4.41 -9.07 7.17
CA LEU A 59 3.91 -10.04 8.14
C LEU A 59 4.33 -9.65 9.56
N ASN A 60 3.45 -9.83 10.53
CA ASN A 60 3.77 -9.70 11.93
C ASN A 60 4.40 -11.01 12.41
N GLU A 61 5.71 -11.11 12.25
CA GLU A 61 6.50 -12.23 12.77
C GLU A 61 6.93 -11.94 14.20
N GLY A 62 6.50 -12.80 15.13
CA GLY A 62 6.96 -12.77 16.50
C GLY A 62 8.39 -13.30 16.62
N GLU A 63 8.94 -13.33 17.85
CA GLU A 63 10.21 -13.99 18.14
C GLU A 63 10.15 -15.47 17.69
N GLY A 64 11.17 -15.91 16.96
CA GLY A 64 11.23 -17.25 16.39
C GLY A 64 10.33 -17.50 15.20
N GLY A 65 9.93 -16.45 14.46
CA GLY A 65 9.09 -16.55 13.25
C GLY A 65 7.62 -16.87 13.52
N ARG A 66 7.16 -16.74 14.77
CA ARG A 66 5.75 -16.92 15.12
C ARG A 66 5.00 -15.61 15.05
N PRO A 67 3.74 -15.59 14.56
CA PRO A 67 2.91 -14.39 14.61
C PRO A 67 2.75 -13.89 16.04
N ARG A 68 2.89 -12.57 16.25
CA ARG A 68 2.60 -11.95 17.54
C ARG A 68 1.09 -11.97 17.80
N ALA A 69 0.71 -11.97 19.09
CA ALA A 69 -0.68 -11.74 19.45
C ALA A 69 -1.16 -10.37 18.93
N GLY A 70 -2.35 -10.32 18.37
CA GLY A 70 -2.92 -9.12 17.78
C GLY A 70 -2.98 -9.16 16.26
N ALA A 71 -2.51 -8.11 15.58
CA ALA A 71 -2.56 -8.03 14.13
C ALA A 71 -1.69 -9.10 13.46
N ARG A 72 -2.26 -9.86 12.52
CA ARG A 72 -1.55 -10.87 11.72
C ARG A 72 -0.58 -10.23 10.73
N PHE A 73 -0.92 -9.04 10.21
CA PHE A 73 -0.10 -8.25 9.29
C PHE A 73 0.19 -6.90 9.93
N HIS A 74 1.44 -6.50 9.97
CA HIS A 74 1.83 -5.16 10.42
C HIS A 74 1.32 -4.10 9.44
N PHE A 75 1.47 -4.38 8.15
CA PHE A 75 1.16 -3.48 7.07
C PHE A 75 0.55 -4.24 5.89
N TRP A 76 -0.45 -3.63 5.26
CA TRP A 76 -1.07 -4.11 4.04
C TRP A 76 -1.30 -2.92 3.10
N GLY A 77 -0.83 -3.00 1.87
CA GLY A 77 -1.00 -1.96 0.85
C GLY A 77 -1.85 -2.44 -0.32
N GLU A 78 -2.76 -1.60 -0.74
CA GLU A 78 -3.60 -1.79 -1.93
C GLU A 78 -3.38 -0.64 -2.90
N CYS A 79 -3.13 -0.96 -4.16
CA CYS A 79 -2.88 0.01 -5.21
C CYS A 79 -4.04 0.08 -6.20
N GLY A 80 -4.46 1.29 -6.56
CA GLY A 80 -5.53 1.50 -7.54
C GLY A 80 -6.93 1.26 -6.98
N MET A 81 -7.81 0.67 -7.77
CA MET A 81 -9.19 0.44 -7.36
C MET A 81 -9.30 -0.65 -6.31
N VAL A 82 -10.02 -0.35 -5.25
CA VAL A 82 -10.37 -1.30 -4.20
C VAL A 82 -11.81 -1.05 -3.79
N SER A 83 -12.59 -2.12 -3.57
CA SER A 83 -13.96 -1.96 -3.09
C SER A 83 -14.00 -1.55 -1.63
N MET A 84 -14.99 -0.76 -1.24
CA MET A 84 -15.21 -0.39 0.16
C MET A 84 -15.46 -1.63 1.02
N ARG A 85 -16.10 -2.64 0.48
CA ARG A 85 -16.32 -3.94 1.14
C ARG A 85 -15.01 -4.64 1.50
N LYS A 86 -14.03 -4.64 0.57
CA LYS A 86 -12.70 -5.20 0.82
C LYS A 86 -11.96 -4.42 1.91
N VAL A 87 -11.97 -3.09 1.84
CA VAL A 87 -11.34 -2.23 2.85
C VAL A 87 -11.91 -2.51 4.24
N ALA A 88 -13.22 -2.50 4.38
CA ALA A 88 -13.88 -2.78 5.65
C ALA A 88 -13.56 -4.17 6.16
N TRP A 89 -13.57 -5.19 5.30
CA TRP A 89 -13.25 -6.56 5.67
C TRP A 89 -11.81 -6.71 6.17
N LEU A 90 -10.84 -6.12 5.47
CA LEU A 90 -9.43 -6.17 5.86
C LEU A 90 -9.20 -5.58 7.25
N LEU A 91 -9.80 -4.43 7.54
CA LEU A 91 -9.66 -3.75 8.83
C LEU A 91 -10.42 -4.45 9.96
N LYS A 92 -11.56 -5.05 9.67
CA LYS A 92 -12.41 -5.71 10.68
C LYS A 92 -12.03 -7.17 10.91
N HIS A 93 -11.72 -7.92 9.85
CA HIS A 93 -11.53 -9.37 9.91
C HIS A 93 -10.18 -9.86 9.39
N GLY A 94 -9.46 -9.04 8.63
CA GLY A 94 -8.22 -9.46 7.97
C GLY A 94 -6.98 -9.53 8.88
N GLY A 95 -7.08 -9.05 10.11
CA GLY A 95 -5.94 -9.01 11.03
C GLY A 95 -4.86 -8.00 10.60
N VAL A 96 -5.27 -6.94 9.92
CA VAL A 96 -4.38 -5.90 9.38
C VAL A 96 -4.17 -4.80 10.42
N GLY A 97 -2.93 -4.57 10.82
CA GLY A 97 -2.57 -3.51 11.77
C GLY A 97 -2.67 -2.12 11.15
N ARG A 98 -2.13 -1.96 9.94
CA ARG A 98 -2.21 -0.72 9.15
C ARG A 98 -2.50 -1.04 7.70
N LEU A 99 -3.54 -0.43 7.14
CA LEU A 99 -3.91 -0.52 5.73
C LEU A 99 -3.61 0.80 5.04
N ALA A 100 -2.84 0.78 3.97
CA ALA A 100 -2.57 1.92 3.11
C ALA A 100 -3.21 1.73 1.73
N LEU A 101 -3.95 2.73 1.28
CA LEU A 101 -4.55 2.78 -0.04
C LEU A 101 -3.75 3.76 -0.89
N PHE A 102 -3.18 3.29 -1.99
CA PHE A 102 -2.38 4.09 -2.91
C PHE A 102 -3.18 4.46 -4.14
N LYS A 103 -3.24 5.75 -4.44
CA LYS A 103 -3.97 6.33 -5.57
C LYS A 103 -3.08 7.28 -6.36
N ILE A 104 -3.46 7.57 -7.60
CA ILE A 104 -2.87 8.63 -8.41
C ILE A 104 -4.00 9.59 -8.81
N ALA A 105 -3.85 10.87 -8.46
CA ALA A 105 -4.80 11.94 -8.81
C ALA A 105 -6.26 11.59 -8.50
N CYS A 106 -6.54 10.96 -7.36
CA CYS A 106 -7.91 10.63 -6.96
C CYS A 106 -8.63 11.85 -6.38
N PRO A 107 -9.97 11.89 -6.43
CA PRO A 107 -10.76 12.92 -5.76
C PRO A 107 -10.81 12.65 -4.24
N VAL A 108 -9.82 13.16 -3.52
CA VAL A 108 -9.60 12.89 -2.09
C VAL A 108 -10.86 13.14 -1.22
N PRO A 109 -11.58 14.28 -1.33
CA PRO A 109 -12.75 14.50 -0.47
C PRO A 109 -13.86 13.46 -0.67
N VAL A 110 -14.08 13.01 -1.89
CA VAL A 110 -15.08 11.99 -2.23
C VAL A 110 -14.68 10.64 -1.64
N LEU A 111 -13.41 10.26 -1.83
CA LEU A 111 -12.91 8.98 -1.33
C LEU A 111 -12.88 8.95 0.20
N LEU A 112 -12.49 10.03 0.85
CA LEU A 112 -12.52 10.13 2.32
C LEU A 112 -13.93 9.94 2.88
N LYS A 113 -14.93 10.55 2.24
CA LYS A 113 -16.32 10.39 2.63
C LYS A 113 -16.76 8.91 2.52
N GLU A 114 -16.48 8.28 1.38
CA GLU A 114 -16.81 6.86 1.16
C GLU A 114 -16.13 5.95 2.19
N LEU A 115 -14.85 6.17 2.47
CA LEU A 115 -14.11 5.39 3.45
C LEU A 115 -14.65 5.55 4.87
N ARG A 116 -14.98 6.78 5.27
CA ARG A 116 -15.56 7.06 6.60
C ARG A 116 -16.95 6.48 6.78
N GLU A 117 -17.73 6.40 5.71
CA GLU A 117 -19.04 5.75 5.72
C GLU A 117 -18.92 4.21 5.76
N ALA A 118 -17.94 3.64 5.06
CA ALA A 118 -17.76 2.19 4.96
C ALA A 118 -17.07 1.56 6.15
N VAL A 119 -16.20 2.31 6.85
CA VAL A 119 -15.37 1.81 7.96
C VAL A 119 -15.70 2.57 9.24
N GLU A 120 -16.16 1.83 10.25
CA GLU A 120 -16.44 2.41 11.56
C GLU A 120 -15.16 3.02 12.18
N PRO A 121 -15.28 4.14 12.96
CA PRO A 121 -14.13 4.79 13.57
C PRO A 121 -13.21 3.84 14.35
N ARG A 122 -13.76 2.92 15.12
CA ARG A 122 -13.01 1.93 15.92
C ARG A 122 -12.08 1.03 15.09
N HIS A 123 -12.35 0.87 13.79
CA HIS A 123 -11.52 0.04 12.88
C HIS A 123 -10.51 0.84 12.08
N ARG A 124 -10.55 2.17 12.10
CA ARG A 124 -9.65 3.04 11.36
C ARG A 124 -8.88 4.06 12.20
N GLU A 125 -9.25 4.25 13.45
CA GLU A 125 -8.58 5.18 14.35
C GLU A 125 -7.13 4.78 14.66
N GLY A 126 -6.33 5.72 15.17
CA GLY A 126 -4.94 5.49 15.52
C GLY A 126 -4.02 5.30 14.30
N GLY A 127 -4.39 5.85 13.13
CA GLY A 127 -3.60 5.75 11.91
C GLY A 127 -3.64 4.37 11.25
N ARG A 128 -4.66 3.55 11.55
CA ARG A 128 -4.80 2.22 10.96
C ARG A 128 -5.20 2.24 9.49
N LEU A 129 -5.84 3.31 9.01
CA LEU A 129 -6.22 3.48 7.62
C LEU A 129 -5.56 4.73 7.06
N LEU A 130 -4.69 4.55 6.07
CA LEU A 130 -4.00 5.61 5.36
C LEU A 130 -4.47 5.71 3.93
N LEU A 131 -4.62 6.93 3.44
CA LEU A 131 -4.74 7.23 2.02
C LEU A 131 -3.48 7.94 1.56
N VAL A 132 -2.81 7.39 0.54
CA VAL A 132 -1.66 8.00 -0.12
C VAL A 132 -2.05 8.31 -1.54
N ASN A 133 -2.21 9.59 -1.85
CA ASN A 133 -2.60 10.05 -3.18
C ASN A 133 -1.42 10.71 -3.87
N PHE A 134 -0.87 10.07 -4.89
CA PHE A 134 0.23 10.62 -5.68
C PHE A 134 -0.27 11.68 -6.66
N ALA A 135 0.60 12.64 -6.97
CA ALA A 135 0.34 13.66 -7.98
C ALA A 135 0.10 13.03 -9.36
N GLY A 136 -0.73 13.68 -10.18
CA GLY A 136 -1.10 13.16 -11.51
C GLY A 136 0.08 12.95 -12.46
N ASP A 137 1.16 13.71 -12.29
CA ASP A 137 2.39 13.64 -13.07
C ASP A 137 3.48 12.75 -12.43
N VAL A 138 3.15 11.94 -11.43
CA VAL A 138 4.11 11.13 -10.68
C VAL A 138 4.91 10.17 -11.58
N ALA A 139 4.31 9.68 -12.67
CA ALA A 139 5.02 8.83 -13.63
C ALA A 139 6.18 9.56 -14.31
N GLU A 140 6.01 10.84 -14.61
CA GLU A 140 7.06 11.70 -15.17
C GLU A 140 8.13 12.02 -14.12
N LEU A 141 7.70 12.35 -12.89
CA LEU A 141 8.60 12.64 -11.77
C LEU A 141 9.47 11.42 -11.42
N ALA A 142 8.94 10.23 -11.52
CA ALA A 142 9.62 8.97 -11.22
C ALA A 142 10.16 8.25 -12.47
N ALA A 143 10.33 8.95 -13.59
CA ALA A 143 10.72 8.34 -14.88
C ALA A 143 12.06 7.60 -14.85
N ALA A 144 12.99 8.02 -14.00
CA ALA A 144 14.29 7.36 -13.84
C ALA A 144 14.20 5.98 -13.16
N ARG A 145 13.08 5.65 -12.51
CA ARG A 145 12.88 4.41 -11.76
C ARG A 145 13.96 4.12 -10.69
N ARG A 146 14.62 5.18 -10.24
CA ARG A 146 15.59 5.16 -9.14
C ARG A 146 15.07 6.08 -8.05
N ILE A 147 14.61 5.50 -6.96
CA ILE A 147 13.90 6.21 -5.90
C ILE A 147 14.50 5.78 -4.56
N GLU A 148 15.39 6.60 -4.02
CA GLU A 148 15.97 6.40 -2.69
C GLU A 148 14.94 6.68 -1.61
N SER A 149 14.26 7.81 -1.73
CA SER A 149 13.10 8.19 -0.92
C SER A 149 12.09 8.91 -1.79
N VAL A 150 10.81 8.75 -1.49
CA VAL A 150 9.74 9.43 -2.23
C VAL A 150 9.61 10.85 -1.69
N PRO A 151 9.84 11.90 -2.50
CA PRO A 151 9.70 13.28 -2.04
C PRO A 151 8.28 13.57 -1.55
N ALA A 152 8.15 14.32 -0.46
CA ALA A 152 6.85 14.68 0.10
C ALA A 152 5.98 15.51 -0.87
N SER A 153 6.60 16.21 -1.83
CA SER A 153 5.89 16.96 -2.88
C SER A 153 5.20 16.07 -3.92
N TRP A 154 5.49 14.77 -3.95
CA TRP A 154 4.90 13.84 -4.91
C TRP A 154 3.57 13.24 -4.45
N TYR A 155 3.21 13.41 -3.20
CA TYR A 155 2.02 12.78 -2.64
C TYR A 155 1.39 13.58 -1.50
N GLU A 156 0.16 13.25 -1.22
CA GLU A 156 -0.57 13.65 -0.02
C GLU A 156 -0.86 12.39 0.81
N LYS A 157 -0.51 12.40 2.08
CA LYS A 157 -0.76 11.28 2.99
C LYS A 157 -1.77 11.69 4.07
N ILE A 158 -2.86 10.95 4.18
CA ILE A 158 -3.98 11.27 5.05
C ILE A 158 -4.30 10.07 5.94
N GLU A 159 -4.39 10.29 7.24
CA GLU A 159 -5.00 9.35 8.17
C GLU A 159 -6.52 9.52 8.13
N VAL A 160 -7.20 8.46 7.79
CA VAL A 160 -8.66 8.49 7.57
C VAL A 160 -9.45 8.46 8.86
#